data_f7cfb498fb2bef735942ad1791106152
#
_entry.id   f7cfb498fb2bef735942ad1791106152
#
_cell.length_a   1.000
_cell.length_b   1.000
_cell.length_c   1.000
_cell.angle_alpha   90.00
_cell.angle_beta   90.00
_cell.angle_gamma   90.00
#
_symmetry.space_group_name_H-M   'P 1'
#
loop_
_entity.id
_entity.type
_entity.pdbx_description
1 polymer ?
#
loop_
_entity_poly.entity_id
_entity_poly.type
_entity_poly.pdbx_seq_one_letter_code
_entity_poly.pdbx_strand_id
1 'polypeptide(L)'
;MEDMSESVPIQNRDHISQSETTQVYNSNPPTSGPHAGEIKGGFYSEEILDINGVHNLEHGFIWMTYRNISSNAKEMLKKIARKNSGRVLVSKRIANDTQIALASWGRLDKITESTLDEAYVLRFTTKYTNKSPEKFAKWFTQKPLPHPF
;
A
#
# COMPACT_ATOMS: atom_id res chain seq x y z
N MET A 1 16.25 12.01 6.35
CA MET A 1 15.27 11.76 7.42
C MET A 1 15.33 10.30 7.84
N GLU A 2 15.30 10.08 9.12
CA GLU A 2 15.35 8.76 9.71
C GLU A 2 14.06 7.98 9.44
N ASP A 3 14.18 6.67 9.27
CA ASP A 3 13.03 5.78 9.09
C ASP A 3 12.20 5.74 10.36
N MET A 4 10.98 6.26 10.31
CA MET A 4 10.08 6.33 11.45
C MET A 4 9.03 5.21 11.45
N SER A 5 9.11 4.28 10.50
CA SER A 5 8.15 3.19 10.42
C SER A 5 8.33 2.18 11.55
N GLU A 6 7.27 1.43 11.81
CA GLU A 6 7.26 0.44 12.88
C GLU A 6 6.89 -0.93 12.33
N SER A 7 7.49 -1.98 12.91
CA SER A 7 7.06 -3.34 12.57
C SER A 7 5.72 -3.63 13.26
N VAL A 8 4.90 -4.41 12.59
CA VAL A 8 3.59 -4.86 13.10
C VAL A 8 3.61 -6.39 13.06
N PRO A 9 3.21 -7.06 14.14
CA PRO A 9 3.18 -8.52 14.14
C PRO A 9 2.34 -9.07 12.99
N ILE A 10 2.83 -10.12 12.35
CA ILE A 10 2.12 -10.77 11.27
C ILE A 10 0.92 -11.50 11.86
N GLN A 11 -0.28 -11.21 11.34
CA GLN A 11 -1.52 -11.79 11.83
C GLN A 11 -1.72 -13.21 11.28
N ASN A 12 -1.80 -13.34 9.95
CA ASN A 12 -1.87 -14.62 9.24
C ASN A 12 -1.86 -14.34 7.74
N ARG A 13 -2.00 -15.40 6.92
CA ARG A 13 -2.02 -15.30 5.46
C ARG A 13 -3.25 -16.01 4.90
N ASP A 14 -4.37 -15.99 5.61
CA ASP A 14 -5.55 -16.74 5.21
C ASP A 14 -6.19 -16.15 3.95
N HIS A 15 -6.47 -16.99 2.99
CA HIS A 15 -7.23 -16.60 1.80
C HIS A 15 -8.72 -16.72 2.11
N ILE A 16 -9.46 -15.66 1.83
CA ILE A 16 -10.90 -15.61 2.10
C ILE A 16 -11.65 -15.25 0.81
N SER A 17 -12.97 -15.43 0.87
CA SER A 17 -13.84 -15.05 -0.23
C SER A 17 -13.93 -13.53 -0.36
N GLN A 18 -14.08 -13.03 -1.58
CA GLN A 18 -14.28 -11.60 -1.84
C GLN A 18 -15.51 -11.04 -1.13
N SER A 19 -16.46 -11.91 -0.75
CA SER A 19 -17.67 -11.50 -0.04
C SER A 19 -17.45 -11.31 1.46
N GLU A 20 -16.32 -11.77 2.01
CA GLU A 20 -16.03 -11.70 3.45
C GLU A 20 -15.33 -10.37 3.77
N THR A 21 -16.02 -9.25 3.53
CA THR A 21 -15.44 -7.91 3.60
C THR A 21 -15.18 -7.42 5.02
N THR A 22 -15.85 -8.00 6.02
CA THR A 22 -15.68 -7.57 7.41
C THR A 22 -14.63 -8.44 8.09
N GLN A 23 -13.44 -7.90 8.26
CA GLN A 23 -12.33 -8.59 8.92
C GLN A 23 -11.79 -7.71 10.03
N VAL A 24 -11.26 -8.33 11.08
CA VAL A 24 -10.58 -7.62 12.16
C VAL A 24 -9.08 -7.73 11.95
N TYR A 25 -8.41 -6.58 11.83
CA TYR A 25 -6.98 -6.51 11.63
C TYR A 25 -6.28 -5.94 12.85
N ASN A 26 -5.00 -6.25 13.00
CA ASN A 26 -4.24 -5.81 14.16
C ASN A 26 -3.54 -4.46 13.97
N SER A 27 -3.79 -3.79 12.86
CA SER A 27 -3.31 -2.41 12.64
C SER A 27 -4.27 -1.67 11.73
N ASN A 28 -4.14 -0.35 11.66
CA ASN A 28 -4.96 0.53 10.85
C ASN A 28 -4.07 1.48 10.05
N PRO A 29 -3.91 1.31 8.73
CA PRO A 29 -4.47 0.23 7.91
C PRO A 29 -3.80 -1.12 8.22
N PRO A 30 -4.39 -2.22 7.73
CA PRO A 30 -3.80 -3.54 7.95
C PRO A 30 -2.48 -3.71 7.23
N THR A 31 -1.61 -4.57 7.76
CA THR A 31 -0.32 -4.88 7.14
C THR A 31 -0.14 -6.37 6.89
N SER A 32 -1.08 -7.18 7.33
CA SER A 32 -1.12 -8.64 7.12
C SER A 32 -2.52 -9.13 7.44
N GLY A 33 -2.77 -10.40 7.28
CA GLY A 33 -4.03 -11.01 7.71
C GLY A 33 -4.85 -11.57 6.57
N PRO A 34 -6.13 -11.84 6.83
CA PRO A 34 -7.03 -12.45 5.82
C PRO A 34 -7.15 -11.54 4.60
N HIS A 35 -7.13 -12.15 3.41
CA HIS A 35 -7.18 -11.38 2.17
C HIS A 35 -7.82 -12.15 1.04
N ALA A 36 -8.39 -11.39 0.09
CA ALA A 36 -9.00 -11.91 -1.13
C ALA A 36 -8.11 -11.56 -2.33
N GLY A 37 -8.66 -11.26 -3.50
CA GLY A 37 -7.87 -11.01 -4.70
C GLY A 37 -7.08 -9.69 -4.66
N GLU A 38 -5.94 -9.65 -5.36
CA GLU A 38 -5.11 -8.44 -5.44
C GLU A 38 -5.72 -7.40 -6.38
N ILE A 39 -5.23 -6.17 -6.26
CA ILE A 39 -5.60 -5.02 -7.08
C ILE A 39 -4.40 -4.64 -7.95
N LYS A 40 -4.65 -4.25 -9.18
CA LYS A 40 -3.58 -3.75 -10.04
C LYS A 40 -2.95 -2.51 -9.42
N GLY A 41 -1.62 -2.44 -9.44
CA GLY A 41 -0.89 -1.29 -8.93
C GLY A 41 -1.25 0.01 -9.64
N GLY A 42 -1.02 1.14 -8.99
CA GLY A 42 -1.32 2.45 -9.51
C GLY A 42 -2.06 3.31 -8.52
N PHE A 43 -2.69 4.37 -9.01
CA PHE A 43 -3.38 5.35 -8.18
C PHE A 43 -4.89 5.19 -8.32
N TYR A 44 -5.58 5.20 -7.18
CA TYR A 44 -7.04 5.12 -7.11
C TYR A 44 -7.58 6.28 -6.29
N SER A 45 -8.50 7.04 -6.88
CA SER A 45 -9.19 8.13 -6.18
C SER A 45 -10.33 7.62 -5.30
N GLU A 46 -10.64 6.36 -5.40
CA GLU A 46 -11.69 5.70 -4.61
C GLU A 46 -11.07 4.72 -3.63
N GLU A 47 -11.87 4.30 -2.67
CA GLU A 47 -11.43 3.29 -1.73
C GLU A 47 -11.38 1.92 -2.38
N ILE A 48 -10.42 1.11 -1.95
CA ILE A 48 -10.40 -0.32 -2.24
C ILE A 48 -10.64 -1.04 -0.91
N LEU A 49 -11.12 -2.27 -0.98
CA LEU A 49 -11.35 -3.04 0.24
C LEU A 49 -10.03 -3.46 0.86
N ASP A 50 -9.98 -3.44 2.19
CA ASP A 50 -8.78 -3.84 2.92
C ASP A 50 -8.35 -5.27 2.58
N ILE A 51 -9.31 -6.19 2.40
CA ILE A 51 -9.00 -7.57 2.05
C ILE A 51 -8.26 -7.68 0.72
N ASN A 52 -8.43 -6.73 -0.17
CA ASN A 52 -7.72 -6.71 -1.45
C ASN A 52 -6.34 -6.05 -1.30
N GLY A 53 -6.26 -4.94 -0.58
CA GLY A 53 -4.98 -4.27 -0.33
C GLY A 53 -4.00 -5.17 0.39
N VAL A 54 -4.47 -5.96 1.35
CA VAL A 54 -3.61 -6.89 2.09
C VAL A 54 -3.00 -7.94 1.15
N HIS A 55 -3.72 -8.38 0.12
CA HIS A 55 -3.16 -9.32 -0.85
C HIS A 55 -1.98 -8.69 -1.60
N ASN A 56 -2.11 -7.41 -1.98
CA ASN A 56 -0.98 -6.71 -2.60
C ASN A 56 0.24 -6.67 -1.69
N LEU A 57 0.02 -6.46 -0.39
CA LEU A 57 1.12 -6.48 0.58
C LEU A 57 1.81 -7.84 0.62
N GLU A 58 1.02 -8.92 0.58
CA GLU A 58 1.59 -10.27 0.55
C GLU A 58 2.46 -10.47 -0.69
N HIS A 59 2.10 -9.85 -1.81
CA HIS A 59 2.87 -9.91 -3.04
C HIS A 59 4.09 -8.98 -3.06
N GLY A 60 4.33 -8.26 -1.98
CA GLY A 60 5.50 -7.41 -1.87
C GLY A 60 5.28 -5.95 -2.22
N PHE A 61 4.04 -5.56 -2.53
CA PHE A 61 3.71 -4.17 -2.84
C PHE A 61 3.80 -3.29 -1.61
N ILE A 62 3.99 -2.00 -1.88
CA ILE A 62 3.77 -0.93 -0.90
C ILE A 62 2.37 -0.39 -1.14
N TRP A 63 1.58 -0.32 -0.09
CA TRP A 63 0.23 0.22 -0.17
C TRP A 63 0.20 1.54 0.58
N MET A 64 -0.03 2.62 -0.16
CA MET A 64 -0.11 3.97 0.40
C MET A 64 -1.56 4.39 0.40
N THR A 65 -2.05 4.83 1.56
CA THR A 65 -3.43 5.26 1.69
C THR A 65 -3.50 6.70 2.17
N TYR A 66 -4.58 7.39 1.81
CA TYR A 66 -4.71 8.82 2.14
C TYR A 66 -6.15 9.19 2.44
N ARG A 67 -6.30 10.24 3.24
CA ARG A 67 -7.58 10.90 3.49
C ARG A 67 -7.34 12.37 3.78
N ASN A 68 -8.28 13.24 3.36
CA ASN A 68 -8.25 14.67 3.69
C ASN A 68 -6.90 15.33 3.40
N ILE A 69 -6.39 15.15 2.20
CA ILE A 69 -5.15 15.79 1.78
C ILE A 69 -5.43 16.81 0.68
N SER A 70 -4.49 17.74 0.50
CA SER A 70 -4.58 18.78 -0.53
C SER A 70 -4.41 18.18 -1.92
N SER A 71 -4.77 18.97 -2.93
CA SER A 71 -4.54 18.58 -4.32
C SER A 71 -3.05 18.37 -4.60
N ASN A 72 -2.18 19.18 -4.02
CA ASN A 72 -0.75 19.05 -4.22
C ASN A 72 -0.22 17.73 -3.66
N ALA A 73 -0.65 17.36 -2.46
CA ALA A 73 -0.26 16.09 -1.85
C ALA A 73 -0.78 14.92 -2.68
N LYS A 74 -2.03 15.02 -3.14
CA LYS A 74 -2.62 13.97 -3.97
C LYS A 74 -1.84 13.79 -5.27
N GLU A 75 -1.43 14.89 -5.90
CA GLU A 75 -0.66 14.84 -7.14
C GLU A 75 0.72 14.21 -6.91
N MET A 76 1.33 14.46 -5.76
CA MET A 76 2.60 13.81 -5.42
C MET A 76 2.43 12.28 -5.32
N LEU A 77 1.39 11.83 -4.61
CA LEU A 77 1.13 10.40 -4.47
C LEU A 77 0.81 9.77 -5.83
N LYS A 78 0.06 10.48 -6.66
CA LYS A 78 -0.28 10.03 -8.00
C LYS A 78 0.96 9.86 -8.87
N LYS A 79 1.88 10.81 -8.79
CA LYS A 79 3.17 10.74 -9.49
C LYS A 79 3.97 9.53 -9.05
N ILE A 80 4.06 9.30 -7.74
CA ILE A 80 4.77 8.15 -7.19
C ILE A 80 4.14 6.85 -7.71
N ALA A 81 2.82 6.77 -7.68
CA ALA A 81 2.11 5.57 -8.16
C ALA A 81 2.37 5.32 -9.65
N ARG A 82 2.33 6.36 -10.48
CA ARG A 82 2.58 6.21 -11.91
C ARG A 82 3.97 5.69 -12.21
N LYS A 83 4.95 6.21 -11.50
CA LYS A 83 6.35 5.83 -11.73
C LYS A 83 6.68 4.46 -11.13
N ASN A 84 5.83 3.94 -10.26
CA ASN A 84 6.12 2.71 -9.52
C ASN A 84 4.93 1.75 -9.55
N SER A 85 4.15 1.75 -10.62
CA SER A 85 2.89 0.97 -10.68
C SER A 85 3.09 -0.54 -10.56
N GLY A 86 4.30 -1.03 -10.80
CA GLY A 86 4.61 -2.43 -10.60
C GLY A 86 4.85 -2.83 -9.15
N ARG A 87 4.88 -1.87 -8.22
CA ARG A 87 5.20 -2.14 -6.81
C ARG A 87 4.48 -1.23 -5.83
N VAL A 88 3.70 -0.26 -6.31
CA VAL A 88 2.99 0.71 -5.44
C VAL A 88 1.52 0.71 -5.80
N LEU A 89 0.70 0.65 -4.77
CA LEU A 89 -0.74 0.79 -4.82
C LEU A 89 -1.10 1.98 -3.95
N VAL A 90 -1.76 2.99 -4.51
CA VAL A 90 -2.21 4.17 -3.77
C VAL A 90 -3.71 4.24 -3.84
N SER A 91 -4.39 4.40 -2.71
CA SER A 91 -5.84 4.53 -2.69
C SER A 91 -6.30 5.43 -1.56
N LYS A 92 -7.47 6.03 -1.74
CA LYS A 92 -8.17 6.72 -0.67
C LYS A 92 -8.58 5.70 0.39
N ARG A 93 -8.51 6.10 1.68
CA ARG A 93 -8.99 5.23 2.75
C ARG A 93 -9.49 6.08 3.92
N ILE A 94 -10.82 6.16 4.03
CA ILE A 94 -11.48 7.02 5.03
C ILE A 94 -11.22 6.53 6.46
N ALA A 95 -11.04 5.24 6.64
CA ALA A 95 -10.81 4.65 7.96
C ALA A 95 -9.44 4.95 8.54
N ASN A 96 -8.53 5.56 7.79
CA ASN A 96 -7.22 5.97 8.30
C ASN A 96 -7.39 6.91 9.50
N ASP A 97 -6.54 6.72 10.52
CA ASP A 97 -6.48 7.64 11.66
C ASP A 97 -5.40 8.72 11.49
N THR A 98 -4.72 8.72 10.34
CA THR A 98 -3.81 9.79 9.92
C THR A 98 -4.09 10.13 8.47
N GLN A 99 -3.55 11.26 8.01
CA GLN A 99 -3.79 11.69 6.63
C GLN A 99 -3.18 10.75 5.61
N ILE A 100 -2.02 10.18 5.89
CA ILE A 100 -1.32 9.30 4.96
C ILE A 100 -0.73 8.13 5.75
N ALA A 101 -0.83 6.94 5.18
CA ALA A 101 -0.19 5.76 5.74
C ALA A 101 0.58 5.02 4.65
N LEU A 102 1.78 4.57 5.00
CA LEU A 102 2.61 3.76 4.11
C LEU A 102 2.68 2.37 4.73
N ALA A 103 2.20 1.37 4.00
CA ALA A 103 2.16 0.00 4.51
C ALA A 103 2.98 -0.92 3.62
N SER A 104 3.66 -1.85 4.25
CA SER A 104 4.30 -2.99 3.66
C SER A 104 3.88 -4.20 4.48
N TRP A 105 4.17 -5.40 4.04
CA TRP A 105 3.83 -6.60 4.81
C TRP A 105 4.52 -6.55 6.18
N GLY A 106 3.72 -6.45 7.24
CA GLY A 106 4.23 -6.38 8.60
C GLY A 106 4.92 -5.09 8.99
N ARG A 107 4.69 -3.97 8.26
CA ARG A 107 5.32 -2.69 8.57
C ARG A 107 4.40 -1.53 8.22
N LEU A 108 4.43 -0.49 9.05
CA LEU A 108 3.50 0.63 8.92
C LEU A 108 4.17 1.93 9.31
N ASP A 109 3.90 2.97 8.51
CA ASP A 109 4.31 4.32 8.83
C ASP A 109 3.12 5.25 8.64
N LYS A 110 2.84 6.09 9.63
CA LYS A 110 1.72 7.04 9.61
C LYS A 110 2.29 8.44 9.60
N ILE A 111 1.96 9.19 8.57
CA ILE A 111 2.50 10.54 8.39
C ILE A 111 1.38 11.52 8.12
N THR A 112 1.68 12.80 8.29
CA THR A 112 0.77 13.88 7.93
C THR A 112 1.17 14.47 6.59
N GLU A 113 0.27 15.24 5.99
CA GLU A 113 0.60 15.93 4.75
C GLU A 113 1.78 16.87 4.92
N SER A 114 1.87 17.55 6.08
CA SER A 114 2.95 18.50 6.31
C SER A 114 4.33 17.84 6.38
N THR A 115 4.39 16.55 6.64
CA THR A 115 5.64 15.81 6.69
C THR A 115 5.83 14.93 5.45
N LEU A 116 4.94 15.04 4.47
CA LEU A 116 5.04 14.28 3.23
C LEU A 116 6.26 14.74 2.43
N ASP A 117 7.17 13.83 2.18
CA ASP A 117 8.40 14.08 1.46
C ASP A 117 8.62 12.94 0.47
N GLU A 118 8.75 13.28 -0.80
CA GLU A 118 8.89 12.26 -1.85
C GLU A 118 10.09 11.36 -1.61
N ALA A 119 11.23 11.94 -1.21
CA ALA A 119 12.44 11.16 -0.96
C ALA A 119 12.22 10.15 0.17
N TYR A 120 11.55 10.56 1.23
CA TYR A 120 11.23 9.67 2.35
C TYR A 120 10.35 8.51 1.91
N VAL A 121 9.29 8.82 1.15
CA VAL A 121 8.36 7.81 0.65
C VAL A 121 9.07 6.82 -0.26
N LEU A 122 9.95 7.32 -1.12
CA LEU A 122 10.72 6.47 -2.03
C LEU A 122 11.71 5.59 -1.28
N ARG A 123 12.31 6.09 -0.19
CA ARG A 123 13.19 5.26 0.65
C ARG A 123 12.40 4.14 1.33
N PHE A 124 11.21 4.44 1.85
CA PHE A 124 10.33 3.42 2.40
C PHE A 124 10.03 2.36 1.33
N THR A 125 9.65 2.81 0.14
CA THR A 125 9.32 1.93 -0.97
C THR A 125 10.51 1.03 -1.33
N THR A 126 11.69 1.60 -1.48
CA THR A 126 12.89 0.84 -1.81
C THR A 126 13.24 -0.18 -0.74
N LYS A 127 13.13 0.23 0.53
CA LYS A 127 13.54 -0.63 1.64
C LYS A 127 12.60 -1.80 1.85
N TYR A 128 11.30 -1.59 1.65
CA TYR A 128 10.30 -2.58 2.08
C TYR A 128 9.58 -3.31 0.95
N THR A 129 9.82 -2.96 -0.31
CA THR A 129 9.28 -3.74 -1.42
C THR A 129 9.83 -5.17 -1.38
N ASN A 130 8.94 -6.14 -1.59
CA ASN A 130 9.30 -7.57 -1.64
C ASN A 130 9.92 -8.10 -0.35
N LYS A 131 9.58 -7.52 0.80
CA LYS A 131 9.92 -8.05 2.12
C LYS A 131 8.72 -8.84 2.67
N SER A 132 8.15 -9.70 1.85
CA SER A 132 6.89 -10.40 2.10
C SER A 132 7.06 -11.86 1.72
N PRO A 133 6.04 -12.72 2.02
CA PRO A 133 6.10 -14.14 1.64
C PRO A 133 6.21 -14.35 0.14
N GLU A 134 5.52 -13.53 -0.65
CA GLU A 134 5.55 -13.62 -2.11
C GLU A 134 6.18 -12.33 -2.65
N LYS A 135 7.12 -12.45 -3.57
CA LYS A 135 7.93 -11.31 -4.00
C LYS A 135 7.67 -11.03 -5.47
N PHE A 136 6.46 -10.56 -5.76
CA PHE A 136 5.99 -10.35 -7.13
C PHE A 136 6.05 -8.90 -7.60
N ALA A 137 6.38 -7.95 -6.71
CA ALA A 137 6.47 -6.54 -7.08
C ALA A 137 7.66 -6.29 -8.02
N LYS A 138 7.50 -5.35 -8.94
CA LYS A 138 8.51 -5.00 -9.94
C LYS A 138 9.18 -3.68 -9.55
N TRP A 139 10.49 -3.61 -9.80
CA TRP A 139 11.29 -2.44 -9.46
C TRP A 139 11.24 -1.34 -10.53
N PHE A 140 10.48 -1.54 -11.61
CA PHE A 140 10.31 -0.57 -12.67
C PHE A 140 8.82 -0.35 -12.92
N THR A 141 8.50 0.77 -13.59
CA THR A 141 7.11 1.08 -13.92
C THR A 141 6.53 -0.01 -14.79
N GLN A 142 5.38 -0.52 -14.37
CA GLN A 142 4.68 -1.55 -15.11
C GLN A 142 3.97 -0.90 -16.29
N LYS A 143 4.42 -1.22 -17.49
CA LYS A 143 3.72 -0.75 -18.69
C LYS A 143 2.65 -1.77 -19.07
N PRO A 144 1.56 -1.30 -19.70
CA PRO A 144 0.64 -2.25 -20.32
C PRO A 144 1.42 -3.09 -21.30
N LEU A 145 1.32 -4.40 -21.18
CA LEU A 145 2.02 -5.30 -22.07
C LEU A 145 1.14 -5.63 -23.26
N PRO A 146 1.74 -5.91 -24.42
CA PRO A 146 0.94 -6.24 -25.60
C PRO A 146 0.25 -7.60 -25.48
N HIS A 147 0.55 -8.34 -24.44
CA HIS A 147 -0.08 -9.63 -24.18
C HIS A 147 -0.42 -9.75 -22.72
N PRO A 148 -1.46 -10.46 -22.36
CA PRO A 148 -1.76 -10.76 -20.98
C PRO A 148 -0.76 -11.77 -20.43
N PHE A 149 -0.70 -11.85 -19.16
CA PHE A 149 0.09 -12.84 -18.47
C PHE A 149 -0.74 -14.01 -18.07
#